data_9d59a05cf38f62cbf898eb026aecc31a
#
_entry.id   9d59a05cf38f62cbf898eb026aecc31a
#
_cell.length_a   1.000
_cell.length_b   1.000
_cell.length_c   1.000
_cell.angle_alpha   90.00
_cell.angle_beta   90.00
_cell.angle_gamma   90.00
#
_symmetry.space_group_name_H-M   'P 1'
#
loop_
_entity.id
_entity.type
_entity.pdbx_description
1 polymer ?
#
loop_
_entity_poly.entity_id
_entity_poly.type
_entity_poly.pdbx_seq_one_letter_code
_entity_poly.pdbx_strand_id
1 'polypeptide(L)'
;QALSINDVRDTGLYEKLSYLWFDSDSSTMKSTAVLLTGVYSRESVSQLSKLAAPNIVWVDKPQEISDVFARYRTLFSYVIAVAYFLTFIAIYLKYGKNAWRAVLPPILASCLTLSILTVTGEAITLMTVIAFALLLGVGTDYGIFLLQYPSDRRVLLSISIAALMTLISFGSLSLSAVPAIHSFGIALLFGVLLSWSLT
;
A
#
# COMPACT_ATOMS: atom_id res chain seq x y z
N GLN A 1 -42.12 5.49 -20.53
CA GLN A 1 -41.79 6.80 -21.16
C GLN A 1 -40.34 7.07 -20.84
N ALA A 2 -39.52 7.28 -21.86
CA ALA A 2 -38.12 7.67 -21.68
C ALA A 2 -38.12 9.15 -21.19
N LEU A 3 -37.50 9.43 -20.03
CA LEU A 3 -37.28 10.78 -19.54
C LEU A 3 -36.46 11.57 -20.56
N SER A 4 -37.00 12.70 -21.02
CA SER A 4 -36.27 13.63 -21.88
C SER A 4 -35.29 14.47 -21.05
N ILE A 5 -34.16 14.85 -21.63
CA ILE A 5 -33.16 15.73 -21.03
C ILE A 5 -33.82 17.06 -20.55
N ASN A 6 -34.83 17.54 -21.28
CA ASN A 6 -35.54 18.76 -20.94
C ASN A 6 -36.37 18.61 -19.62
N ASP A 7 -36.88 17.41 -19.33
CA ASP A 7 -37.65 17.14 -18.11
C ASP A 7 -36.75 17.11 -16.85
N VAL A 8 -35.45 16.84 -17.04
CA VAL A 8 -34.46 16.80 -15.94
C VAL A 8 -33.82 18.16 -15.70
N ARG A 9 -33.78 19.04 -16.72
CA ARG A 9 -33.16 20.37 -16.65
C ARG A 9 -33.88 21.31 -15.70
N ASP A 10 -35.19 21.17 -15.55
CA ASP A 10 -36.03 21.98 -14.65
C ASP A 10 -36.10 21.42 -13.21
N THR A 11 -35.54 20.24 -12.99
CA THR A 11 -35.42 19.65 -11.66
C THR A 11 -33.99 19.85 -11.16
N GLY A 12 -33.80 20.29 -9.90
CA GLY A 12 -32.48 20.46 -9.27
C GLY A 12 -31.55 19.24 -9.28
N LEU A 13 -31.96 18.16 -9.97
CA LEU A 13 -31.17 16.98 -10.30
C LEU A 13 -30.17 17.24 -11.44
N TYR A 14 -30.40 18.25 -12.29
CA TYR A 14 -29.49 18.56 -13.41
C TYR A 14 -28.11 18.99 -12.89
N GLU A 15 -28.06 19.79 -11.85
CA GLU A 15 -26.80 20.26 -11.26
C GLU A 15 -25.96 19.08 -10.68
N LYS A 16 -26.64 18.07 -10.14
CA LYS A 16 -26.00 16.87 -9.57
C LYS A 16 -25.61 15.80 -10.60
N LEU A 17 -26.22 15.83 -11.76
CA LEU A 17 -26.03 14.82 -12.82
C LEU A 17 -25.35 15.38 -14.07
N SER A 18 -25.08 16.69 -14.13
CA SER A 18 -24.47 17.37 -15.29
C SER A 18 -23.11 16.78 -15.68
N TYR A 19 -22.35 16.21 -14.73
CA TYR A 19 -21.09 15.56 -15.00
C TYR A 19 -21.20 14.21 -15.74
N LEU A 20 -22.42 13.68 -15.88
CA LEU A 20 -22.68 12.43 -16.63
C LEU A 20 -22.98 12.68 -18.11
N TRP A 21 -23.21 13.92 -18.51
CA TRP A 21 -23.52 14.32 -19.87
C TRP A 21 -22.43 15.22 -20.44
N PHE A 22 -21.84 14.77 -21.51
CA PHE A 22 -20.87 15.53 -22.27
C PHE A 22 -21.56 16.03 -23.54
N ASP A 23 -22.08 17.25 -23.49
CA ASP A 23 -22.64 17.96 -24.65
C ASP A 23 -21.54 18.92 -25.15
N SER A 24 -21.00 18.63 -26.32
CA SER A 24 -20.06 19.52 -26.98
C SER A 24 -20.85 20.36 -27.99
N ASP A 25 -20.92 21.65 -27.78
CA ASP A 25 -21.63 22.62 -28.63
C ASP A 25 -21.17 22.61 -30.12
N SER A 26 -20.05 21.92 -30.40
CA SER A 26 -19.44 21.90 -31.73
C SER A 26 -19.52 20.54 -32.45
N SER A 27 -20.07 19.48 -31.84
CA SER A 27 -20.14 18.16 -32.46
C SER A 27 -21.53 17.53 -32.38
N THR A 28 -21.91 16.84 -33.47
CA THR A 28 -23.15 16.04 -33.57
C THR A 28 -23.16 14.81 -32.63
N MET A 29 -22.09 14.59 -31.86
CA MET A 29 -21.97 13.45 -30.94
C MET A 29 -22.37 13.86 -29.54
N LYS A 30 -23.42 13.25 -29.01
CA LYS A 30 -23.80 13.33 -27.60
C LYS A 30 -23.32 12.07 -26.90
N SER A 31 -22.57 12.21 -25.80
CA SER A 31 -22.10 11.09 -24.99
C SER A 31 -22.67 11.16 -23.58
N THR A 32 -23.05 10.01 -23.06
CA THR A 32 -23.62 9.89 -21.70
C THR A 32 -22.82 8.83 -20.95
N ALA A 33 -22.44 9.14 -19.69
CA ALA A 33 -21.84 8.17 -18.81
C ALA A 33 -22.93 7.46 -18.00
N VAL A 34 -22.96 6.14 -18.04
CA VAL A 34 -23.85 5.31 -17.23
C VAL A 34 -23.06 4.68 -16.12
N LEU A 35 -23.35 5.05 -14.88
CA LEU A 35 -22.74 4.46 -13.68
C LEU A 35 -23.51 3.20 -13.28
N LEU A 36 -22.82 2.06 -13.29
CA LEU A 36 -23.38 0.80 -12.82
C LEU A 36 -23.06 0.64 -11.34
N THR A 37 -24.10 0.45 -10.51
CA THR A 37 -23.99 0.15 -9.09
C THR A 37 -24.47 -1.27 -8.81
N GLY A 38 -23.90 -1.94 -7.81
CA GLY A 38 -24.35 -3.29 -7.41
C GLY A 38 -23.68 -4.44 -8.16
N VAL A 39 -22.65 -4.16 -8.98
CA VAL A 39 -21.88 -5.21 -9.66
C VAL A 39 -20.67 -5.59 -8.79
N TYR A 40 -20.78 -6.68 -8.03
CA TYR A 40 -19.75 -7.10 -7.07
C TYR A 40 -18.93 -8.30 -7.55
N SER A 41 -19.28 -8.94 -8.68
CA SER A 41 -18.58 -10.11 -9.18
C SER A 41 -17.71 -9.78 -10.39
N ARG A 42 -16.45 -10.23 -10.37
CA ARG A 42 -15.53 -10.14 -11.53
C ARG A 42 -16.10 -10.78 -12.79
N GLU A 43 -16.88 -11.82 -12.61
CA GLU A 43 -17.52 -12.56 -13.71
C GLU A 43 -18.58 -11.71 -14.40
N SER A 44 -19.40 -10.99 -13.63
CA SER A 44 -20.39 -10.04 -14.15
C SER A 44 -19.73 -8.87 -14.89
N VAL A 45 -18.63 -8.34 -14.38
CA VAL A 45 -17.84 -7.27 -15.03
C VAL A 45 -17.28 -7.76 -16.37
N SER A 46 -16.75 -8.99 -16.43
CA SER A 46 -16.20 -9.56 -17.68
C SER A 46 -17.27 -9.84 -18.72
N GLN A 47 -18.50 -10.16 -18.30
CA GLN A 47 -19.64 -10.33 -19.20
C GLN A 47 -20.13 -8.98 -19.75
N LEU A 48 -20.18 -7.97 -18.89
CA LEU A 48 -20.56 -6.60 -19.29
C LEU A 48 -19.55 -5.97 -20.24
N SER A 49 -18.26 -6.22 -20.04
CA SER A 49 -17.22 -5.72 -20.95
C SER A 49 -17.32 -6.31 -22.36
N LYS A 50 -17.89 -7.52 -22.51
CA LYS A 50 -18.15 -8.16 -23.80
C LYS A 50 -19.37 -7.58 -24.55
N LEU A 51 -20.23 -6.84 -23.84
CA LEU A 51 -21.36 -6.12 -24.43
C LEU A 51 -20.95 -4.78 -25.07
N ALA A 52 -19.65 -4.43 -25.01
CA ALA A 52 -19.14 -3.23 -25.66
C ALA A 52 -19.45 -3.28 -27.17
N ALA A 53 -20.29 -2.34 -27.61
CA ALA A 53 -20.59 -2.08 -29.00
C ALA A 53 -19.71 -0.95 -29.52
N PRO A 54 -19.62 -0.73 -30.85
CA PRO A 54 -18.78 0.34 -31.41
C PRO A 54 -19.06 1.73 -30.82
N ASN A 55 -20.24 1.94 -30.24
CA ASN A 55 -20.66 3.22 -29.63
C ASN A 55 -20.66 3.17 -28.09
N ILE A 56 -20.21 2.08 -27.47
CA ILE A 56 -20.19 1.92 -26.01
C ILE A 56 -18.75 1.65 -25.57
N VAL A 57 -18.19 2.58 -24.80
CA VAL A 57 -16.87 2.42 -24.19
C VAL A 57 -17.07 1.95 -22.76
N TRP A 58 -16.57 0.76 -22.47
CA TRP A 58 -16.52 0.25 -21.09
C TRP A 58 -15.31 0.84 -20.36
N VAL A 59 -15.56 1.49 -19.23
CA VAL A 59 -14.51 2.05 -18.38
C VAL A 59 -14.63 1.45 -16.97
N ASP A 60 -13.65 0.66 -16.59
CA ASP A 60 -13.52 0.08 -15.25
C ASP A 60 -12.46 0.83 -14.46
N LYS A 61 -12.84 1.98 -13.88
CA LYS A 61 -11.94 2.79 -13.06
C LYS A 61 -11.32 2.04 -11.86
N PRO A 62 -12.07 1.23 -11.08
CA PRO A 62 -11.49 0.43 -10.01
C PRO A 62 -10.40 -0.53 -10.50
N GLN A 63 -10.59 -1.18 -11.65
CA GLN A 63 -9.60 -2.08 -12.22
C GLN A 63 -8.36 -1.32 -12.70
N GLU A 64 -8.52 -0.21 -13.40
CA GLU A 64 -7.40 0.64 -13.85
C GLU A 64 -6.55 1.12 -12.67
N ILE A 65 -7.19 1.58 -11.60
CA ILE A 65 -6.51 2.00 -10.37
C ILE A 65 -5.77 0.82 -9.72
N SER A 66 -6.42 -0.36 -9.65
CA SER A 66 -5.80 -1.58 -9.13
C SER A 66 -4.56 -1.98 -9.91
N ASP A 67 -4.61 -1.90 -11.24
CA ASP A 67 -3.49 -2.26 -12.12
C ASP A 67 -2.32 -1.28 -11.96
N VAL A 68 -2.60 0.00 -11.81
CA VAL A 68 -1.60 1.03 -11.50
C VAL A 68 -0.93 0.72 -10.15
N PHE A 69 -1.71 0.44 -9.10
CA PHE A 69 -1.16 0.09 -7.79
C PHE A 69 -0.36 -1.22 -7.83
N ALA A 70 -0.80 -2.22 -8.60
CA ALA A 70 -0.06 -3.47 -8.77
C ALA A 70 1.30 -3.24 -9.43
N ARG A 71 1.35 -2.38 -10.45
CA ARG A 71 2.60 -2.00 -11.14
C ARG A 71 3.55 -1.26 -10.20
N TYR A 72 3.04 -0.27 -9.45
CA TYR A 72 3.85 0.45 -8.46
C TYR A 72 4.31 -0.47 -7.33
N ARG A 73 3.48 -1.37 -6.84
CA ARG A 73 3.88 -2.37 -5.84
C ARG A 73 5.10 -3.16 -6.30
N THR A 74 5.09 -3.65 -7.53
CA THR A 74 6.20 -4.40 -8.10
C THR A 74 7.46 -3.53 -8.21
N LEU A 75 7.34 -2.30 -8.74
CA LEU A 75 8.44 -1.36 -8.85
C LEU A 75 9.06 -1.05 -7.47
N PHE A 76 8.24 -0.68 -6.50
CA PHE A 76 8.71 -0.38 -5.14
C PHE A 76 9.34 -1.59 -4.45
N SER A 77 8.85 -2.81 -4.71
CA SER A 77 9.47 -4.02 -4.18
C SER A 77 10.90 -4.19 -4.67
N TYR A 78 11.17 -3.92 -5.96
CA TYR A 78 12.53 -3.93 -6.49
C TYR A 78 13.39 -2.81 -5.89
N VAL A 79 12.86 -1.60 -5.77
CA VAL A 79 13.58 -0.48 -5.17
C VAL A 79 13.97 -0.81 -3.73
N ILE A 80 13.08 -1.41 -2.95
CA ILE A 80 13.36 -1.81 -1.57
C ILE A 80 14.40 -2.92 -1.52
N ALA A 81 14.32 -3.92 -2.39
CA ALA A 81 15.34 -4.97 -2.46
C ALA A 81 16.74 -4.39 -2.76
N VAL A 82 16.81 -3.44 -3.70
CA VAL A 82 18.06 -2.71 -3.98
C VAL A 82 18.50 -1.88 -2.77
N ALA A 83 17.58 -1.22 -2.08
CA ALA A 83 17.88 -0.45 -0.86
C ALA A 83 18.46 -1.34 0.25
N TYR A 84 17.90 -2.54 0.48
CA TYR A 84 18.47 -3.53 1.41
C TYR A 84 19.89 -3.91 1.03
N PHE A 85 20.13 -4.14 -0.25
CA PHE A 85 21.46 -4.49 -0.77
C PHE A 85 22.47 -3.36 -0.59
N LEU A 86 22.09 -2.13 -0.94
CA LEU A 86 22.95 -0.95 -0.76
C LEU A 86 23.23 -0.67 0.72
N THR A 87 22.23 -0.80 1.58
CA THR A 87 22.38 -0.67 3.03
C THR A 87 23.35 -1.72 3.57
N PHE A 88 23.25 -2.96 3.12
CA PHE A 88 24.19 -4.02 3.49
C PHE A 88 25.62 -3.67 3.07
N ILE A 89 25.83 -3.19 1.84
CA ILE A 89 27.16 -2.76 1.36
C ILE A 89 27.70 -1.60 2.22
N ALA A 90 26.90 -0.57 2.48
CA ALA A 90 27.30 0.58 3.26
C ALA A 90 27.74 0.19 4.69
N ILE A 91 26.95 -0.68 5.35
CA ILE A 91 27.28 -1.17 6.68
C ILE A 91 28.51 -2.09 6.63
N TYR A 92 28.63 -2.91 5.58
CA TYR A 92 29.78 -3.79 5.41
C TYR A 92 31.09 -3.02 5.21
N LEU A 93 31.08 -1.95 4.44
CA LEU A 93 32.25 -1.07 4.26
C LEU A 93 32.68 -0.40 5.57
N LYS A 94 31.72 -0.11 6.46
CA LYS A 94 31.99 0.56 7.75
C LYS A 94 32.39 -0.40 8.87
N TYR A 95 31.71 -1.55 9.00
CA TYR A 95 31.85 -2.48 10.12
C TYR A 95 32.46 -3.84 9.76
N GLY A 96 32.79 -4.05 8.48
CA GLY A 96 33.43 -5.26 7.99
C GLY A 96 32.58 -6.50 8.26
N LYS A 97 33.21 -7.58 8.72
CA LYS A 97 32.56 -8.89 8.93
C LYS A 97 31.40 -8.88 9.93
N ASN A 98 31.28 -7.85 10.79
CA ASN A 98 30.21 -7.77 11.77
C ASN A 98 28.92 -7.11 11.23
N ALA A 99 28.95 -6.58 10.01
CA ALA A 99 27.81 -5.91 9.34
C ALA A 99 26.56 -6.78 9.29
N TRP A 100 26.73 -8.10 9.12
CA TRP A 100 25.60 -9.03 9.03
C TRP A 100 24.72 -9.02 10.29
N ARG A 101 25.29 -8.75 11.46
CA ARG A 101 24.55 -8.68 12.74
C ARG A 101 23.55 -7.51 12.76
N ALA A 102 23.84 -6.40 12.08
CA ALA A 102 22.94 -5.27 12.01
C ALA A 102 21.85 -5.43 10.93
N VAL A 103 22.15 -6.14 9.84
CA VAL A 103 21.24 -6.22 8.68
C VAL A 103 20.36 -7.48 8.72
N LEU A 104 20.82 -8.54 9.38
CA LEU A 104 20.09 -9.80 9.47
C LEU A 104 18.73 -9.65 10.19
N PRO A 105 18.62 -8.96 11.34
CA PRO A 105 17.35 -8.79 12.04
C PRO A 105 16.23 -8.16 11.17
N PRO A 106 16.42 -7.02 10.51
CA PRO A 106 15.37 -6.44 9.68
C PRO A 106 15.03 -7.29 8.45
N ILE A 107 15.98 -8.03 7.89
CA ILE A 107 15.70 -8.97 6.78
C ILE A 107 14.82 -10.12 7.28
N LEU A 108 15.21 -10.78 8.37
CA LEU A 108 14.41 -11.85 8.96
C LEU A 108 13.04 -11.36 9.41
N ALA A 109 12.97 -10.19 10.03
CA ALA A 109 11.72 -9.57 10.43
C ALA A 109 10.81 -9.32 9.22
N SER A 110 11.35 -8.85 8.10
CA SER A 110 10.59 -8.66 6.85
C SER A 110 10.04 -9.97 6.30
N CYS A 111 10.87 -11.02 6.25
CA CYS A 111 10.45 -12.34 5.78
C CYS A 111 9.38 -12.96 6.69
N LEU A 112 9.55 -12.88 8.00
CA LEU A 112 8.58 -13.39 8.98
C LEU A 112 7.27 -12.60 8.91
N THR A 113 7.34 -11.27 8.81
CA THR A 113 6.15 -10.42 8.66
C THR A 113 5.38 -10.76 7.39
N LEU A 114 6.06 -10.95 6.25
CA LEU A 114 5.41 -11.41 5.02
C LEU A 114 4.72 -12.76 5.21
N SER A 115 5.37 -13.69 5.90
CA SER A 115 4.80 -15.01 6.19
C SER A 115 3.55 -14.89 7.08
N ILE A 116 3.59 -14.05 8.10
CA ILE A 116 2.43 -13.80 8.98
C ILE A 116 1.28 -13.20 8.17
N LEU A 117 1.53 -12.16 7.37
CA LEU A 117 0.50 -11.50 6.55
C LEU A 117 -0.14 -12.47 5.55
N THR A 118 0.63 -13.36 4.93
CA THR A 118 0.10 -14.37 4.01
C THR A 118 -0.74 -15.43 4.72
N VAL A 119 -0.35 -15.86 5.91
CA VAL A 119 -1.10 -16.85 6.72
C VAL A 119 -2.39 -16.25 7.27
N THR A 120 -2.38 -14.97 7.67
CA THR A 120 -3.59 -14.27 8.16
C THR A 120 -4.55 -13.87 7.03
N GLY A 121 -4.15 -14.06 5.77
CA GLY A 121 -4.97 -13.69 4.60
C GLY A 121 -4.99 -12.19 4.32
N GLU A 122 -4.10 -11.42 4.94
CA GLU A 122 -3.98 -9.99 4.70
C GLU A 122 -3.41 -9.72 3.30
N ALA A 123 -4.04 -8.77 2.60
CA ALA A 123 -3.60 -8.41 1.26
C ALA A 123 -2.26 -7.66 1.30
N ILE A 124 -1.28 -8.13 0.53
CA ILE A 124 -0.02 -7.41 0.32
C ILE A 124 -0.29 -6.24 -0.62
N THR A 125 -0.51 -5.08 -0.04
CA THR A 125 -0.80 -3.82 -0.75
C THR A 125 0.47 -3.03 -1.03
N LEU A 126 0.37 -1.95 -1.81
CA LEU A 126 1.46 -0.99 -1.97
C LEU A 126 1.91 -0.40 -0.61
N MET A 127 0.95 -0.18 0.30
CA MET A 127 1.24 0.34 1.65
C MET A 127 2.06 -0.64 2.48
N THR A 128 1.80 -1.95 2.36
CA THR A 128 2.63 -2.99 2.99
C THR A 128 4.07 -2.93 2.49
N VAL A 129 4.28 -2.70 1.20
CA VAL A 129 5.63 -2.58 0.62
C VAL A 129 6.35 -1.33 1.14
N ILE A 130 5.65 -0.20 1.25
CA ILE A 130 6.21 1.03 1.85
C ILE A 130 6.56 0.81 3.32
N ALA A 131 5.77 0.02 4.06
CA ALA A 131 6.08 -0.35 5.44
C ALA A 131 7.43 -1.08 5.56
N PHE A 132 7.78 -1.94 4.60
CA PHE A 132 9.09 -2.60 4.60
C PHE A 132 10.25 -1.65 4.34
N ALA A 133 10.05 -0.57 3.57
CA ALA A 133 11.08 0.47 3.44
C ALA A 133 11.35 1.17 4.77
N LEU A 134 10.30 1.46 5.54
CA LEU A 134 10.44 2.05 6.87
C LEU A 134 11.06 1.05 7.86
N LEU A 135 10.66 -0.21 7.79
CA LEU A 135 11.22 -1.28 8.62
C LEU A 135 12.72 -1.45 8.39
N LEU A 136 13.18 -1.34 7.13
CA LEU A 136 14.60 -1.36 6.81
C LEU A 136 15.35 -0.26 7.58
N GLY A 137 14.85 0.98 7.54
CA GLY A 137 15.48 2.10 8.24
C GLY A 137 15.52 1.85 9.75
N VAL A 138 14.37 1.68 10.38
CA VAL A 138 14.24 1.50 11.84
C VAL A 138 15.00 0.25 12.32
N GLY A 139 14.87 -0.86 11.58
CA GLY A 139 15.51 -2.13 11.97
C GLY A 139 17.04 -2.08 11.86
N THR A 140 17.58 -1.42 10.84
CA THR A 140 19.03 -1.25 10.70
C THR A 140 19.59 -0.30 11.76
N ASP A 141 18.84 0.73 12.16
CA ASP A 141 19.26 1.64 13.22
C ASP A 141 19.45 0.89 14.54
N TYR A 142 18.50 0.01 14.92
CA TYR A 142 18.64 -0.82 16.11
C TYR A 142 19.91 -1.69 16.05
N GLY A 143 20.13 -2.35 14.92
CA GLY A 143 21.31 -3.19 14.71
C GLY A 143 22.63 -2.40 14.76
N ILE A 144 22.68 -1.20 14.18
CA ILE A 144 23.86 -0.35 14.21
C ILE A 144 24.18 0.12 15.63
N PHE A 145 23.17 0.55 16.40
CA PHE A 145 23.36 0.97 17.78
C PHE A 145 23.93 -0.15 18.64
N LEU A 146 23.45 -1.37 18.49
CA LEU A 146 23.98 -2.52 19.23
C LEU A 146 25.39 -2.95 18.78
N LEU A 147 25.73 -2.75 17.51
CA LEU A 147 27.12 -2.95 17.05
C LEU A 147 28.09 -1.94 17.63
N GLN A 148 27.65 -0.69 17.80
CA GLN A 148 28.51 0.39 18.31
C GLN A 148 28.69 0.28 19.83
N TYR A 149 27.68 -0.14 20.54
CA TYR A 149 27.66 -0.17 22.02
C TYR A 149 27.23 -1.55 22.53
N PRO A 150 28.06 -2.57 22.29
CA PRO A 150 27.75 -3.93 22.73
C PRO A 150 27.72 -3.97 24.25
N SER A 151 26.62 -4.48 24.83
CA SER A 151 26.43 -4.65 26.28
C SER A 151 26.18 -3.37 27.10
N ASP A 152 25.96 -2.21 26.48
CA ASP A 152 25.53 -1.04 27.23
C ASP A 152 24.03 -1.10 27.52
N ARG A 153 23.67 -1.31 28.79
CA ARG A 153 22.29 -1.35 29.26
C ARG A 153 21.49 -0.08 28.93
N ARG A 154 22.15 1.07 28.87
CA ARG A 154 21.48 2.35 28.56
C ARG A 154 21.04 2.38 27.11
N VAL A 155 21.86 1.89 26.20
CA VAL A 155 21.55 1.80 24.79
C VAL A 155 20.41 0.79 24.57
N LEU A 156 20.45 -0.38 25.20
CA LEU A 156 19.35 -1.35 25.15
C LEU A 156 18.03 -0.77 25.63
N LEU A 157 18.05 -0.04 26.76
CA LEU A 157 16.85 0.63 27.27
C LEU A 157 16.34 1.69 26.28
N SER A 158 17.22 2.50 25.70
CA SER A 158 16.85 3.52 24.72
C SER A 158 16.21 2.92 23.48
N ILE A 159 16.79 1.85 22.92
CA ILE A 159 16.24 1.11 21.78
C ILE A 159 14.88 0.51 22.14
N SER A 160 14.75 -0.10 23.33
CA SER A 160 13.49 -0.70 23.76
C SER A 160 12.37 0.32 23.93
N ILE A 161 12.69 1.50 24.48
CA ILE A 161 11.74 2.62 24.61
C ILE A 161 11.35 3.13 23.21
N ALA A 162 12.32 3.32 22.31
CA ALA A 162 12.06 3.76 20.94
C ALA A 162 11.20 2.74 20.20
N ALA A 163 11.50 1.44 20.31
CA ALA A 163 10.69 0.37 19.72
C ALA A 163 9.26 0.38 20.29
N LEU A 164 9.10 0.52 21.62
CA LEU A 164 7.78 0.58 22.25
C LEU A 164 6.96 1.78 21.73
N MET A 165 7.57 2.96 21.64
CA MET A 165 6.90 4.15 21.07
C MET A 165 6.49 3.94 19.62
N THR A 166 7.36 3.32 18.83
CA THR A 166 7.08 2.97 17.43
C THR A 166 5.93 1.96 17.33
N LEU A 167 5.91 0.94 18.19
CA LEU A 167 4.85 -0.07 18.25
C LEU A 167 3.50 0.54 18.65
N ILE A 168 3.47 1.45 19.61
CA ILE A 168 2.24 2.15 20.01
C ILE A 168 1.74 3.03 18.85
N SER A 169 2.65 3.79 18.24
CA SER A 169 2.32 4.73 17.16
C SER A 169 1.78 4.00 15.93
N PHE A 170 2.50 3.02 15.40
CA PHE A 170 2.08 2.27 14.22
C PHE A 170 1.04 1.20 14.52
N GLY A 171 1.06 0.64 15.74
CA GLY A 171 0.03 -0.27 16.20
C GLY A 171 -1.36 0.37 16.23
N SER A 172 -1.46 1.67 16.55
CA SER A 172 -2.73 2.39 16.47
C SER A 172 -3.28 2.47 15.04
N LEU A 173 -2.41 2.51 14.01
CA LEU A 173 -2.83 2.50 12.60
C LEU A 173 -3.42 1.14 12.19
N SER A 174 -3.01 0.06 12.83
CA SER A 174 -3.59 -1.27 12.58
C SER A 174 -5.07 -1.38 12.97
N LEU A 175 -5.57 -0.45 13.77
CA LEU A 175 -6.99 -0.38 14.17
C LEU A 175 -7.83 0.48 13.21
N SER A 176 -7.23 1.03 12.16
CA SER A 176 -7.92 1.88 11.19
C SER A 176 -8.96 1.10 10.39
N ALA A 177 -10.13 1.72 10.16
CA ALA A 177 -11.14 1.19 9.25
C ALA A 177 -10.75 1.34 7.76
N VAL A 178 -9.72 2.13 7.45
CA VAL A 178 -9.21 2.30 6.07
C VAL A 178 -8.26 1.16 5.74
N PRO A 179 -8.58 0.27 4.75
CA PRO A 179 -7.79 -0.94 4.49
C PRO A 179 -6.30 -0.68 4.21
N ALA A 180 -5.98 0.41 3.52
CA ALA A 180 -4.60 0.78 3.20
C ALA A 180 -3.79 1.13 4.46
N ILE A 181 -4.38 1.88 5.40
CA ILE A 181 -3.75 2.29 6.66
C ILE A 181 -3.64 1.08 7.60
N HIS A 182 -4.66 0.24 7.64
CA HIS A 182 -4.69 -1.01 8.39
C HIS A 182 -3.54 -1.94 7.97
N SER A 183 -3.42 -2.24 6.68
CA SER A 183 -2.35 -3.09 6.14
C SER A 183 -0.95 -2.53 6.43
N PHE A 184 -0.78 -1.21 6.33
CA PHE A 184 0.47 -0.53 6.69
C PHE A 184 0.78 -0.68 8.18
N GLY A 185 -0.21 -0.43 9.05
CA GLY A 185 -0.07 -0.53 10.50
C GLY A 185 0.29 -1.93 10.97
N ILE A 186 -0.39 -2.96 10.46
CA ILE A 186 -0.10 -4.36 10.79
C ILE A 186 1.31 -4.75 10.34
N ALA A 187 1.71 -4.38 9.12
CA ALA A 187 3.05 -4.70 8.61
C ALA A 187 4.15 -4.09 9.47
N LEU A 188 3.99 -2.84 9.91
CA LEU A 188 4.95 -2.19 10.79
C LEU A 188 4.91 -2.73 12.23
N LEU A 189 3.72 -3.03 12.76
CA LEU A 189 3.58 -3.61 14.10
C LEU A 189 4.39 -4.91 14.19
N PHE A 190 4.12 -5.87 13.32
CA PHE A 190 4.86 -7.14 13.33
C PHE A 190 6.31 -6.96 12.92
N GLY A 191 6.59 -6.14 11.92
CA GLY A 191 7.93 -5.90 11.43
C GLY A 191 8.85 -5.31 12.49
N VAL A 192 8.42 -4.26 13.19
CA VAL A 192 9.22 -3.62 14.24
C VAL A 192 9.34 -4.52 15.48
N LEU A 193 8.24 -5.19 15.88
CA LEU A 193 8.27 -6.14 17.00
C LEU A 193 9.29 -7.25 16.76
N LEU A 194 9.25 -7.86 15.57
CA LEU A 194 10.17 -8.94 15.20
C LEU A 194 11.60 -8.42 15.03
N SER A 195 11.79 -7.26 14.40
CA SER A 195 13.11 -6.67 14.25
C SER A 195 13.74 -6.37 15.61
N TRP A 196 12.99 -5.76 16.54
CA TRP A 196 13.46 -5.50 17.89
C TRP A 196 13.76 -6.78 18.68
N SER A 197 12.93 -7.81 18.56
CA SER A 197 13.15 -9.07 19.29
C SER A 197 14.30 -9.90 18.75
N LEU A 198 14.68 -9.71 17.48
CA LEU A 198 15.80 -10.41 16.84
C LEU A 198 17.13 -9.66 16.95
N THR A 199 17.10 -8.38 17.38
CA THR A 199 18.28 -7.54 17.55
C THR A 199 18.80 -7.61 18.98
#